data_5cc1c63852ab0f20933c9767f276638f
#
_entry.id   5cc1c63852ab0f20933c9767f276638f
#
_cell.length_a   1.000
_cell.length_b   1.000
_cell.length_c   1.000
_cell.angle_alpha   90.00
_cell.angle_beta   90.00
_cell.angle_gamma   90.00
#
_symmetry.space_group_name_H-M   'P 1'
#
loop_
_entity.id
_entity.type
_entity.pdbx_description
1 polymer ?
#
loop_
_entity_poly.entity_id
_entity_poly.type
_entity_poly.pdbx_seq_one_letter_code
_entity_poly.pdbx_strand_id
1 'polypeptide(L)'
;FPKQDPNLITSGKSFKILKRNGIKVKSNLKVNRFNNFYRSYIINIKKNSPLIDAKIAISKDLFTKNTTTKLITNKNSRNVGNYLRSEYDALITTYKTINDDNPSFDCRIDGLRHKSPDLIIIDRNLKIKKKLKIFEKKLKRKIFLITSSNNQKKIKFLKSKKINVIYFKKLE
;
A
#
# COMPACT_ATOMS: atom_id res chain seq x y z
N PHE A 1 -8.31 29.22 2.78
CA PHE A 1 -7.89 27.84 2.52
C PHE A 1 -6.62 27.80 1.65
N PRO A 2 -5.79 26.76 1.77
CA PRO A 2 -4.46 26.73 1.15
C PRO A 2 -4.49 26.68 -0.38
N LYS A 3 -5.38 25.89 -0.96
CA LYS A 3 -5.43 25.67 -2.39
C LYS A 3 -6.86 25.34 -2.85
N GLN A 4 -7.17 25.66 -4.09
CA GLN A 4 -8.41 25.26 -4.72
C GLN A 4 -8.43 23.75 -4.99
N ASP A 5 -9.62 23.14 -4.83
CA ASP A 5 -9.81 21.72 -5.10
C ASP A 5 -9.44 21.39 -6.56
N PRO A 6 -8.57 20.41 -6.81
CA PRO A 6 -8.24 20.01 -8.17
C PRO A 6 -9.38 19.32 -8.92
N ASN A 7 -10.41 18.85 -8.22
CA ASN A 7 -11.58 18.24 -8.83
C ASN A 7 -12.46 19.32 -9.48
N LEU A 8 -12.61 19.27 -10.80
CA LEU A 8 -13.37 20.25 -11.59
C LEU A 8 -14.84 20.38 -11.15
N ILE A 9 -15.44 19.30 -10.63
CA ILE A 9 -16.84 19.31 -10.17
C ILE A 9 -17.03 20.17 -8.93
N THR A 10 -16.06 20.23 -8.02
CA THR A 10 -16.13 20.93 -6.73
C THR A 10 -15.30 22.19 -6.69
N SER A 11 -14.40 22.36 -7.66
CA SER A 11 -13.45 23.47 -7.72
C SER A 11 -14.13 24.83 -7.64
N GLY A 12 -13.72 25.64 -6.66
CA GLY A 12 -14.22 27.00 -6.45
C GLY A 12 -15.65 27.11 -5.89
N LYS A 13 -16.42 26.02 -5.77
CA LYS A 13 -17.79 26.06 -5.25
C LYS A 13 -17.83 26.55 -3.81
N SER A 14 -17.00 26.02 -2.94
CA SER A 14 -16.90 26.43 -1.53
C SER A 14 -16.56 27.92 -1.39
N PHE A 15 -15.63 28.41 -2.22
CA PHE A 15 -15.28 29.83 -2.25
C PHE A 15 -16.51 30.72 -2.58
N LYS A 16 -17.24 30.36 -3.63
CA LYS A 16 -18.44 31.08 -4.08
C LYS A 16 -19.54 31.07 -3.01
N ILE A 17 -19.80 29.93 -2.39
CA ILE A 17 -20.82 29.77 -1.33
C ILE A 17 -20.48 30.65 -0.14
N LEU A 18 -19.25 30.57 0.38
CA LEU A 18 -18.82 31.36 1.54
C LEU A 18 -18.88 32.84 1.25
N LYS A 19 -18.41 33.30 0.08
CA LYS A 19 -18.45 34.71 -0.30
C LYS A 19 -19.89 35.25 -0.43
N ARG A 20 -20.82 34.47 -0.99
CA ARG A 20 -22.25 34.82 -1.10
C ARG A 20 -22.91 35.00 0.27
N ASN A 21 -22.44 34.28 1.28
CA ASN A 21 -22.93 34.39 2.65
C ASN A 21 -22.15 35.42 3.50
N GLY A 22 -21.46 36.37 2.88
CA GLY A 22 -20.77 37.47 3.57
C GLY A 22 -19.48 37.07 4.31
N ILE A 23 -19.02 35.80 4.16
CA ILE A 23 -17.84 35.30 4.85
C ILE A 23 -16.56 35.74 4.10
N LYS A 24 -15.67 36.43 4.81
CA LYS A 24 -14.34 36.78 4.25
C LYS A 24 -13.51 35.52 4.02
N VAL A 25 -13.10 35.27 2.79
CA VAL A 25 -12.34 34.09 2.40
C VAL A 25 -10.96 34.48 1.88
N LYS A 26 -9.92 33.90 2.46
CA LYS A 26 -8.54 33.93 1.91
C LYS A 26 -8.23 32.60 1.26
N SER A 27 -7.73 32.63 0.04
CA SER A 27 -7.27 31.45 -0.71
C SER A 27 -5.76 31.52 -0.99
N ASN A 28 -5.18 30.44 -1.45
CA ASN A 28 -3.76 30.31 -1.78
C ASN A 28 -2.82 30.60 -0.60
N LEU A 29 -3.23 30.23 0.60
CA LEU A 29 -2.37 30.33 1.78
C LEU A 29 -1.19 29.34 1.64
N LYS A 30 0.02 29.84 1.88
CA LYS A 30 1.21 28.97 1.95
C LYS A 30 1.15 28.13 3.23
N VAL A 31 0.77 26.87 3.11
CA VAL A 31 0.75 25.91 4.21
C VAL A 31 1.81 24.84 3.94
N ASN A 32 2.81 24.77 4.80
CA ASN A 32 3.83 23.73 4.73
C ASN A 32 3.17 22.34 4.84
N ARG A 33 3.65 21.37 4.05
CA ARG A 33 3.13 20.00 3.99
C ARG A 33 1.74 19.82 3.36
N PHE A 34 1.04 20.87 2.92
CA PHE A 34 -0.25 20.72 2.25
C PHE A 34 -0.19 19.76 1.06
N ASN A 35 0.79 19.95 0.17
CA ASN A 35 0.95 19.12 -1.02
C ASN A 35 1.24 17.66 -0.65
N ASN A 36 1.97 17.39 0.43
CA ASN A 36 2.26 16.03 0.88
C ASN A 36 1.01 15.36 1.45
N PHE A 37 0.22 16.08 2.24
CA PHE A 37 -1.03 15.55 2.82
C PHE A 37 -2.05 15.18 1.74
N TYR A 38 -2.22 16.03 0.72
CA TYR A 38 -3.18 15.80 -0.37
C TYR A 38 -2.57 15.09 -1.58
N ARG A 39 -1.34 14.58 -1.51
CA ARG A 39 -0.61 14.04 -2.65
C ARG A 39 -1.35 12.91 -3.36
N SER A 40 -1.88 11.93 -2.63
CA SER A 40 -2.65 10.81 -3.19
C SER A 40 -3.92 11.29 -3.89
N TYR A 41 -4.69 12.16 -3.23
CA TYR A 41 -5.90 12.75 -3.80
C TYR A 41 -5.61 13.53 -5.10
N ILE A 42 -4.59 14.39 -5.09
CA ILE A 42 -4.22 15.21 -6.25
C ILE A 42 -3.78 14.32 -7.42
N ILE A 43 -2.99 13.26 -7.16
CA ILE A 43 -2.55 12.32 -8.21
C ILE A 43 -3.74 11.57 -8.77
N ASN A 44 -4.62 11.07 -7.92
CA ASN A 44 -5.81 10.34 -8.35
C ASN A 44 -6.71 11.23 -9.25
N ILE A 45 -7.06 12.44 -8.79
CA ILE A 45 -7.94 13.34 -9.55
C ILE A 45 -7.30 13.80 -10.87
N LYS A 46 -6.00 14.13 -10.88
CA LYS A 46 -5.35 14.67 -12.07
C LYS A 46 -4.91 13.62 -13.08
N LYS A 47 -4.51 12.44 -12.60
CA LYS A 47 -3.88 11.40 -13.42
C LYS A 47 -4.67 10.10 -13.48
N ASN A 48 -5.78 10.00 -12.73
CA ASN A 48 -6.53 8.75 -12.54
C ASN A 48 -5.60 7.56 -12.21
N SER A 49 -4.63 7.81 -11.32
CA SER A 49 -3.59 6.85 -10.96
C SER A 49 -3.44 6.77 -9.45
N PRO A 50 -3.06 5.60 -8.90
CA PRO A 50 -2.73 5.49 -7.48
C PRO A 50 -1.41 6.22 -7.18
N LEU A 51 -1.26 6.65 -5.93
CA LEU A 51 0.04 7.02 -5.38
C LEU A 51 0.82 5.74 -5.08
N ILE A 52 2.04 5.62 -5.62
CA ILE A 52 2.92 4.49 -5.36
C ILE A 52 4.19 5.00 -4.69
N ASP A 53 4.48 4.49 -3.50
CA ASP A 53 5.70 4.77 -2.77
C ASP A 53 6.47 3.47 -2.51
N ALA A 54 7.79 3.50 -2.67
CA ALA A 54 8.67 2.39 -2.40
C ALA A 54 9.30 2.52 -1.01
N LYS A 55 9.24 1.43 -0.20
CA LYS A 55 9.93 1.32 1.08
C LYS A 55 11.02 0.27 0.98
N ILE A 56 12.26 0.68 1.19
CA ILE A 56 13.42 -0.21 1.21
C ILE A 56 14.09 -0.14 2.58
N ALA A 57 14.45 -1.28 3.17
CA ALA A 57 15.32 -1.36 4.32
C ALA A 57 16.74 -1.62 3.83
N ILE A 58 17.65 -0.71 4.16
CA ILE A 58 19.08 -0.82 3.81
C ILE A 58 19.94 -0.67 5.06
N SER A 59 21.07 -1.35 5.10
CA SER A 59 22.10 -1.15 6.10
C SER A 59 22.92 0.13 5.79
N LYS A 60 23.82 0.51 6.70
CA LYS A 60 24.68 1.70 6.50
C LYS A 60 25.58 1.57 5.27
N ASP A 61 25.96 0.36 4.93
CA ASP A 61 26.75 -0.02 3.75
C ASP A 61 25.88 -0.40 2.52
N LEU A 62 24.59 0.01 2.52
CA LEU A 62 23.63 -0.11 1.43
C LEU A 62 23.19 -1.53 1.06
N PHE A 63 23.40 -2.52 1.93
CA PHE A 63 22.89 -3.87 1.71
C PHE A 63 21.43 -4.01 2.18
N THR A 64 20.68 -4.84 1.47
CA THR A 64 19.27 -5.18 1.81
C THR A 64 19.15 -6.46 2.62
N LYS A 65 20.23 -7.22 2.76
CA LYS A 65 20.32 -8.45 3.57
C LYS A 65 21.59 -8.42 4.41
N ASN A 66 21.49 -8.95 5.63
CA ASN A 66 22.64 -9.19 6.49
C ASN A 66 22.86 -10.70 6.57
N THR A 67 24.11 -11.17 6.50
CA THR A 67 24.49 -12.58 6.59
C THR A 67 24.45 -13.09 8.03
N THR A 68 24.67 -12.23 9.00
CA THR A 68 24.78 -12.59 10.42
C THR A 68 23.50 -12.33 11.22
N THR A 69 22.76 -11.27 10.89
CA THR A 69 21.51 -10.94 11.58
C THR A 69 20.36 -10.84 10.61
N LYS A 70 19.20 -11.36 11.01
CA LYS A 70 17.98 -11.33 10.19
C LYS A 70 17.39 -9.91 10.03
N LEU A 71 17.80 -8.96 10.87
CA LEU A 71 17.23 -7.64 10.96
C LEU A 71 18.29 -6.57 10.66
N ILE A 72 18.08 -5.80 9.60
CA ILE A 72 18.93 -4.67 9.22
C ILE A 72 18.54 -3.40 10.00
N THR A 73 17.27 -3.26 10.33
CA THR A 73 16.71 -2.05 10.95
C THR A 73 16.40 -2.25 12.42
N ASN A 74 16.55 -1.18 13.20
CA ASN A 74 16.20 -1.15 14.62
C ASN A 74 14.69 -1.20 14.87
N LYS A 75 14.27 -1.28 16.14
CA LYS A 75 12.86 -1.35 16.56
C LYS A 75 12.06 -0.13 16.08
N ASN A 76 12.62 1.08 16.18
CA ASN A 76 11.94 2.31 15.80
C ASN A 76 11.63 2.35 14.28
N SER A 77 12.60 2.02 13.44
CA SER A 77 12.40 1.92 12.00
C SER A 77 11.34 0.88 11.62
N ARG A 78 11.27 -0.23 12.36
CA ARG A 78 10.22 -1.24 12.14
C ARG A 78 8.84 -0.74 12.57
N ASN A 79 8.75 0.06 13.65
CA ASN A 79 7.50 0.69 14.07
C ASN A 79 7.00 1.68 13.02
N VAL A 80 7.88 2.50 12.44
CA VAL A 80 7.55 3.36 11.31
C VAL A 80 7.03 2.54 10.12
N GLY A 81 7.67 1.41 9.80
CA GLY A 81 7.19 0.50 8.76
C GLY A 81 5.80 -0.10 9.06
N ASN A 82 5.48 -0.35 10.33
CA ASN A 82 4.14 -0.78 10.73
C ASN A 82 3.10 0.35 10.60
N TYR A 83 3.48 1.58 10.97
CA TYR A 83 2.63 2.75 10.81
C TYR A 83 2.32 3.02 9.33
N LEU A 84 3.33 3.00 8.47
CA LEU A 84 3.13 3.15 7.02
C LEU A 84 2.11 2.16 6.45
N ARG A 85 2.04 0.93 6.97
CA ARG A 85 1.01 -0.03 6.55
C ARG A 85 -0.42 0.41 6.85
N SER A 86 -0.65 1.24 7.86
CA SER A 86 -1.99 1.77 8.17
C SER A 86 -2.38 2.97 7.31
N GLU A 87 -1.44 3.55 6.58
CA GLU A 87 -1.66 4.73 5.73
C GLU A 87 -1.93 4.39 4.25
N TYR A 88 -1.72 3.12 3.85
CA TYR A 88 -1.87 2.67 2.47
C TYR A 88 -2.99 1.65 2.33
N ASP A 89 -3.74 1.73 1.22
CA ASP A 89 -4.82 0.80 0.90
C ASP A 89 -4.29 -0.59 0.53
N ALA A 90 -3.11 -0.67 -0.09
CA ALA A 90 -2.50 -1.92 -0.52
C ALA A 90 -0.98 -1.93 -0.36
N LEU A 91 -0.44 -3.12 -0.10
CA LEU A 91 1.00 -3.42 -0.08
C LEU A 91 1.32 -4.39 -1.21
N ILE A 92 2.28 -4.02 -2.05
CA ILE A 92 2.76 -4.86 -3.15
C ILE A 92 4.08 -5.52 -2.73
N THR A 93 4.19 -6.82 -2.98
CA THR A 93 5.41 -7.60 -2.71
C THR A 93 5.57 -8.75 -3.70
N THR A 94 6.70 -9.45 -3.66
CA THR A 94 6.94 -10.63 -4.48
C THR A 94 6.82 -11.93 -3.67
N TYR A 95 6.56 -13.03 -4.36
CA TYR A 95 6.55 -14.37 -3.76
C TYR A 95 7.89 -14.69 -3.07
N LYS A 96 9.02 -14.18 -3.59
CA LYS A 96 10.35 -14.41 -3.03
C LYS A 96 10.45 -13.88 -1.60
N THR A 97 10.11 -12.61 -1.39
CA THR A 97 10.07 -11.99 -0.05
C THR A 97 9.17 -12.78 0.91
N ILE A 98 8.00 -13.23 0.40
CA ILE A 98 7.06 -14.01 1.23
C ILE A 98 7.63 -15.37 1.59
N ASN A 99 8.26 -16.06 0.64
CA ASN A 99 8.85 -17.37 0.87
C ASN A 99 10.07 -17.34 1.78
N ASP A 100 10.88 -16.27 1.70
CA ASP A 100 12.14 -16.12 2.45
C ASP A 100 11.85 -15.69 3.91
N ASP A 101 10.98 -14.69 4.10
CA ASP A 101 10.78 -14.04 5.39
C ASP A 101 9.51 -14.51 6.12
N ASN A 102 8.59 -15.19 5.42
CA ASN A 102 7.27 -15.59 5.92
C ASN A 102 6.55 -14.48 6.72
N PRO A 103 6.45 -13.26 6.18
CA PRO A 103 5.87 -12.13 6.88
C PRO A 103 4.35 -12.19 6.88
N SER A 104 3.70 -11.61 7.90
CA SER A 104 2.24 -11.41 7.89
C SER A 104 1.81 -10.17 7.13
N PHE A 105 2.66 -9.14 7.01
CA PHE A 105 2.39 -7.84 6.38
C PHE A 105 1.16 -7.09 6.93
N ASP A 106 0.77 -7.38 8.14
CA ASP A 106 -0.28 -6.70 8.88
C ASP A 106 0.22 -5.41 9.58
N CYS A 107 -0.68 -4.54 9.92
CA CYS A 107 -0.43 -3.44 10.86
C CYS A 107 -0.51 -3.99 12.29
N ARG A 108 0.57 -3.84 13.08
CA ARG A 108 0.67 -4.36 14.45
C ARG A 108 0.63 -3.26 15.50
N ILE A 109 0.13 -2.10 15.14
CA ILE A 109 -0.05 -0.99 16.06
C ILE A 109 -1.42 -1.15 16.72
N ASP A 110 -1.46 -1.07 18.03
CA ASP A 110 -2.69 -1.16 18.80
C ASP A 110 -3.63 0.00 18.40
N GLY A 111 -4.91 -0.30 18.25
CA GLY A 111 -5.90 0.61 17.70
C GLY A 111 -5.93 0.71 16.17
N LEU A 112 -4.85 0.34 15.45
CA LEU A 112 -4.76 0.43 13.99
C LEU A 112 -4.73 -0.92 13.27
N ARG A 113 -4.90 -2.04 13.96
CA ARG A 113 -4.86 -3.39 13.35
C ARG A 113 -5.87 -3.58 12.22
N HIS A 114 -7.03 -2.93 12.33
CA HIS A 114 -8.10 -2.94 11.32
C HIS A 114 -7.71 -2.23 10.02
N LYS A 115 -6.69 -1.34 10.05
CA LYS A 115 -6.13 -0.66 8.89
C LYS A 115 -5.00 -1.44 8.21
N SER A 116 -4.94 -2.76 8.39
CA SER A 116 -3.98 -3.57 7.64
C SER A 116 -4.27 -3.50 6.14
N PRO A 117 -3.28 -3.15 5.28
CA PRO A 117 -3.50 -2.98 3.86
C PRO A 117 -3.85 -4.30 3.17
N ASP A 118 -4.55 -4.23 2.06
CA ASP A 118 -4.70 -5.36 1.15
C ASP A 118 -3.32 -5.79 0.64
N LEU A 119 -3.15 -7.08 0.34
CA LEU A 119 -1.86 -7.61 -0.07
C LEU A 119 -1.88 -8.01 -1.54
N ILE A 120 -0.99 -7.45 -2.34
CA ILE A 120 -0.80 -7.80 -3.75
C ILE A 120 0.54 -8.54 -3.88
N ILE A 121 0.49 -9.77 -4.37
CA ILE A 121 1.64 -10.65 -4.52
C ILE A 121 1.94 -10.83 -6.00
N ILE A 122 3.16 -10.50 -6.43
CA ILE A 122 3.63 -10.79 -7.77
C ILE A 122 4.35 -12.14 -7.76
N ASP A 123 3.78 -13.13 -8.44
CA ASP A 123 4.32 -14.48 -8.56
C ASP A 123 4.11 -15.05 -9.97
N ARG A 124 4.93 -14.60 -10.91
CA ARG A 124 4.84 -14.96 -12.32
C ARG A 124 4.62 -16.47 -12.55
N ASN A 125 5.34 -17.31 -11.83
CA ASN A 125 5.41 -18.76 -12.05
C ASN A 125 4.74 -19.61 -10.95
N LEU A 126 3.95 -18.99 -10.07
CA LEU A 126 3.32 -19.64 -8.92
C LEU A 126 4.34 -20.42 -8.04
N LYS A 127 5.45 -19.76 -7.68
CA LYS A 127 6.49 -20.33 -6.81
C LYS A 127 6.22 -20.16 -5.32
N ILE A 128 5.12 -19.52 -4.95
CA ILE A 128 4.72 -19.33 -3.55
C ILE A 128 4.54 -20.67 -2.83
N LYS A 129 5.06 -20.78 -1.61
CA LYS A 129 4.96 -21.98 -0.76
C LYS A 129 3.54 -22.13 -0.19
N LYS A 130 3.15 -23.36 0.19
CA LYS A 130 1.80 -23.63 0.72
C LYS A 130 1.61 -23.30 2.21
N LYS A 131 2.68 -23.36 3.01
CA LYS A 131 2.65 -23.15 4.47
C LYS A 131 3.23 -21.77 4.79
N LEU A 132 2.37 -20.74 4.82
CA LEU A 132 2.79 -19.35 5.05
C LEU A 132 1.78 -18.63 5.95
N LYS A 133 2.25 -17.71 6.78
CA LYS A 133 1.45 -16.90 7.71
C LYS A 133 0.34 -16.09 7.02
N ILE A 134 0.58 -15.64 5.78
CA ILE A 134 -0.41 -14.89 5.01
C ILE A 134 -1.69 -15.68 4.72
N PHE A 135 -1.66 -17.02 4.80
CA PHE A 135 -2.82 -17.90 4.59
C PHE A 135 -3.61 -18.17 5.88
N GLU A 136 -3.10 -17.71 7.02
CA GLU A 136 -3.82 -17.80 8.29
C GLU A 136 -4.99 -16.81 8.29
N LYS A 137 -6.18 -17.30 8.67
CA LYS A 137 -7.46 -16.53 8.56
C LYS A 137 -7.60 -15.34 9.52
N LYS A 138 -6.55 -14.89 10.18
CA LYS A 138 -6.62 -13.87 11.25
C LYS A 138 -6.90 -12.44 10.78
N LEU A 139 -6.72 -12.14 9.49
CA LEU A 139 -6.84 -10.78 8.98
C LEU A 139 -8.00 -10.64 7.99
N LYS A 140 -8.84 -9.62 8.22
CA LYS A 140 -9.97 -9.24 7.34
C LYS A 140 -9.48 -8.35 6.18
N ARG A 141 -8.47 -8.78 5.42
CA ARG A 141 -7.97 -8.07 4.24
C ARG A 141 -8.09 -8.96 3.01
N LYS A 142 -8.12 -8.34 1.84
CA LYS A 142 -8.05 -9.08 0.57
C LYS A 142 -6.60 -9.42 0.25
N ILE A 143 -6.41 -10.58 -0.37
CA ILE A 143 -5.10 -10.97 -0.91
C ILE A 143 -5.29 -11.24 -2.39
N PHE A 144 -4.48 -10.57 -3.20
CA PHE A 144 -4.43 -10.72 -4.66
C PHE A 144 -3.09 -11.36 -5.02
N LEU A 145 -3.11 -12.31 -5.94
CA LEU A 145 -1.89 -12.89 -6.50
C LEU A 145 -1.93 -12.76 -8.01
N ILE A 146 -0.92 -12.08 -8.54
CA ILE A 146 -0.77 -11.81 -9.98
C ILE A 146 0.20 -12.82 -10.55
N THR A 147 -0.22 -13.55 -11.61
CA THR A 147 0.57 -14.62 -12.21
C THR A 147 0.38 -14.73 -13.71
N SER A 148 1.37 -15.32 -14.41
CA SER A 148 1.24 -15.76 -15.81
C SER A 148 1.15 -17.28 -15.92
N SER A 149 1.13 -18.01 -14.81
CA SER A 149 1.11 -19.47 -14.79
C SER A 149 -0.30 -20.04 -14.80
N ASN A 150 -0.52 -21.04 -15.64
CA ASN A 150 -1.78 -21.78 -15.76
C ASN A 150 -1.84 -23.03 -14.86
N ASN A 151 -1.00 -23.17 -13.83
CA ASN A 151 -0.99 -24.34 -12.96
C ASN A 151 -2.30 -24.44 -12.15
N GLN A 152 -3.25 -25.19 -12.68
CA GLN A 152 -4.60 -25.34 -12.11
C GLN A 152 -4.60 -25.92 -10.69
N LYS A 153 -3.67 -26.86 -10.37
CA LYS A 153 -3.56 -27.41 -8.99
C LYS A 153 -3.21 -26.32 -7.98
N LYS A 154 -2.26 -25.44 -8.30
CA LYS A 154 -1.87 -24.31 -7.44
C LYS A 154 -2.95 -23.23 -7.37
N ILE A 155 -3.58 -22.92 -8.49
CA ILE A 155 -4.67 -21.95 -8.54
C ILE A 155 -5.85 -22.39 -7.65
N LYS A 156 -6.27 -23.68 -7.77
CA LYS A 156 -7.32 -24.24 -6.90
C LYS A 156 -6.95 -24.14 -5.42
N PHE A 157 -5.70 -24.46 -5.05
CA PHE A 157 -5.20 -24.32 -3.68
C PHE A 157 -5.28 -22.85 -3.20
N LEU A 158 -4.82 -21.89 -4.00
CA LEU A 158 -4.85 -20.46 -3.62
C LEU A 158 -6.29 -19.95 -3.45
N LYS A 159 -7.19 -20.34 -4.35
CA LYS A 159 -8.62 -20.00 -4.25
C LYS A 159 -9.26 -20.59 -2.98
N SER A 160 -8.91 -21.83 -2.59
CA SER A 160 -9.39 -22.43 -1.32
C SER A 160 -8.89 -21.67 -0.08
N LYS A 161 -7.79 -20.92 -0.20
CA LYS A 161 -7.27 -19.99 0.83
C LYS A 161 -7.86 -18.57 0.71
N LYS A 162 -8.91 -18.38 -0.10
CA LYS A 162 -9.57 -17.09 -0.37
C LYS A 162 -8.65 -16.04 -0.99
N ILE A 163 -7.69 -16.47 -1.81
CA ILE A 163 -6.81 -15.57 -2.55
C ILE A 163 -7.41 -15.30 -3.92
N ASN A 164 -7.50 -14.03 -4.29
CA ASN A 164 -7.94 -13.59 -5.61
C ASN A 164 -6.77 -13.75 -6.59
N VAL A 165 -6.82 -14.77 -7.44
CA VAL A 165 -5.78 -14.99 -8.45
C VAL A 165 -6.12 -14.22 -9.71
N ILE A 166 -5.22 -13.32 -10.13
CA ILE A 166 -5.34 -12.49 -11.34
C ILE A 166 -4.31 -13.01 -12.34
N TYR A 167 -4.80 -13.37 -13.51
CA TYR A 167 -3.96 -13.89 -14.60
C TYR A 167 -3.60 -12.77 -15.57
N PHE A 168 -2.32 -12.65 -15.88
CA PHE A 168 -1.80 -11.81 -16.96
C PHE A 168 -1.02 -12.69 -17.95
N LYS A 169 -1.34 -12.60 -19.23
CA LYS A 169 -0.72 -13.39 -20.30
C LYS A 169 0.81 -13.20 -20.33
N LYS A 170 1.28 -11.99 -20.06
CA LYS A 170 2.70 -11.63 -20.03
C LYS A 170 2.97 -10.69 -18.86
N LEU A 171 3.77 -11.13 -17.89
CA LEU A 171 4.38 -10.30 -16.86
C LEU A 171 5.87 -10.18 -17.22
N GLU A 172 6.26 -9.03 -17.68
CA GLU A 172 7.67 -8.72 -18.01
C GLU A 172 8.48 -8.44 -16.75
#